data_4a9580b1f00719f3fef3564e1e474809
#
_entry.id   4a9580b1f00719f3fef3564e1e474809
#
_cell.length_a   1.000
_cell.length_b   1.000
_cell.length_c   1.000
_cell.angle_alpha   90.00
_cell.angle_beta   90.00
_cell.angle_gamma   90.00
#
_symmetry.space_group_name_H-M   'P 1'
#
loop_
_entity.id
_entity.type
_entity.pdbx_description
1 polymer ?
#
loop_
_entity_poly.entity_id
_entity_poly.type
_entity_poly.pdbx_seq_one_letter_code
_entity_poly.pdbx_strand_id
1 'polypeptide(L)'
;MQINFTQIFQDSWNFMRNQRTLVISFAVFFFLLTFTSQTLLDAMLPAIMQQLQNQPTQISAELPENINQTAMLMTNSQVMIISLTSQIINSLLSTWALISIHQISQHNQLSLAQTLTTSLKYFLGVLVLSVLVIFPLLYGVINLFLGSLFGLVLTLLGIYLFLRLCLSPLIYLFENHSFFSAIQFCWQQSNKRLSTLFIYCLIVYLLFSLITNQLAGFSHNIPLQIITIALHSLITVFSLVFSYRFYHLFIHQR
;
A
#
# COMPACT_ATOMS: atom_id res chain seq x y z
N MET A 1 -5.75 -5.65 -27.51
CA MET A 1 -4.72 -6.64 -27.16
C MET A 1 -4.96 -7.04 -25.71
N GLN A 2 -4.90 -8.33 -25.37
CA GLN A 2 -5.07 -8.77 -23.97
C GLN A 2 -3.72 -8.60 -23.23
N ILE A 3 -3.74 -7.96 -22.08
CA ILE A 3 -2.56 -7.82 -21.23
C ILE A 3 -2.22 -9.19 -20.62
N ASN A 4 -1.01 -9.67 -20.88
CA ASN A 4 -0.54 -10.96 -20.35
C ASN A 4 0.13 -10.74 -18.96
N PHE A 5 -0.59 -11.08 -17.89
CA PHE A 5 -0.09 -10.95 -16.52
C PHE A 5 1.13 -11.83 -16.22
N THR A 6 1.22 -13.01 -16.85
CA THR A 6 2.39 -13.89 -16.71
C THR A 6 3.65 -13.20 -17.24
N GLN A 7 3.54 -12.51 -18.36
CA GLN A 7 4.65 -11.74 -18.93
C GLN A 7 5.06 -10.59 -18.00
N ILE A 8 4.09 -9.85 -17.44
CA ILE A 8 4.39 -8.78 -16.48
C ILE A 8 5.13 -9.33 -15.26
N PHE A 9 4.70 -10.49 -14.77
CA PHE A 9 5.35 -11.15 -13.64
C PHE A 9 6.80 -11.52 -13.97
N GLN A 10 7.03 -12.13 -15.14
CA GLN A 10 8.37 -12.50 -15.62
C GLN A 10 9.26 -11.26 -15.84
N ASP A 11 8.72 -10.20 -16.43
CA ASP A 11 9.45 -8.94 -16.66
C ASP A 11 9.81 -8.27 -15.33
N SER A 12 8.89 -8.31 -14.35
CA SER A 12 9.14 -7.77 -13.01
C SER A 12 10.24 -8.57 -12.29
N TRP A 13 10.19 -9.89 -12.39
CA TRP A 13 11.21 -10.76 -11.83
C TRP A 13 12.58 -10.56 -12.48
N ASN A 14 12.62 -10.47 -13.81
CA ASN A 14 13.84 -10.17 -14.55
C ASN A 14 14.41 -8.81 -14.20
N PHE A 15 13.56 -7.80 -14.01
CA PHE A 15 14.01 -6.49 -13.55
C PHE A 15 14.66 -6.58 -12.16
N MET A 16 14.02 -7.25 -11.20
CA MET A 16 14.61 -7.44 -9.87
C MET A 16 15.97 -8.16 -9.92
N ARG A 17 16.08 -9.19 -10.78
CA ARG A 17 17.31 -9.94 -10.93
C ARG A 17 18.44 -9.10 -11.57
N ASN A 18 18.10 -8.24 -12.53
CA ASN A 18 19.07 -7.41 -13.24
C ASN A 18 19.47 -6.18 -12.43
N GLN A 19 18.57 -5.61 -11.61
CA GLN A 19 18.78 -4.40 -10.82
C GLN A 19 18.90 -4.69 -9.33
N ARG A 20 19.71 -5.71 -8.97
CA ARG A 20 19.84 -6.21 -7.58
C ARG A 20 20.22 -5.13 -6.59
N THR A 21 21.15 -4.24 -6.94
CA THR A 21 21.62 -3.17 -6.06
C THR A 21 20.49 -2.23 -5.64
N LEU A 22 19.67 -1.79 -6.61
CA LEU A 22 18.51 -0.95 -6.34
C LEU A 22 17.46 -1.69 -5.48
N VAL A 23 17.14 -2.93 -5.86
CA VAL A 23 16.15 -3.75 -5.15
C VAL A 23 16.56 -3.98 -3.70
N ILE A 24 17.82 -4.35 -3.46
CA ILE A 24 18.34 -4.57 -2.10
C ILE A 24 18.32 -3.26 -1.30
N SER A 25 18.73 -2.13 -1.91
CA SER A 25 18.69 -0.83 -1.23
C SER A 25 17.29 -0.48 -0.75
N PHE A 26 16.27 -0.58 -1.62
CA PHE A 26 14.89 -0.31 -1.21
C PHE A 26 14.32 -1.36 -0.26
N ALA A 27 14.66 -2.64 -0.44
CA ALA A 27 14.26 -3.69 0.49
C ALA A 27 14.81 -3.42 1.91
N VAL A 28 16.06 -2.93 2.03
CA VAL A 28 16.64 -2.54 3.32
C VAL A 28 15.90 -1.33 3.91
N PHE A 29 15.54 -0.31 3.12
CA PHE A 29 14.77 0.82 3.63
C PHE A 29 13.38 0.40 4.13
N PHE A 30 12.65 -0.42 3.37
CA PHE A 30 11.36 -0.95 3.82
C PHE A 30 11.49 -1.87 5.04
N PHE A 31 12.55 -2.68 5.10
CA PHE A 31 12.85 -3.52 6.25
C PHE A 31 13.07 -2.67 7.50
N LEU A 32 13.93 -1.66 7.44
CA LEU A 32 14.21 -0.76 8.57
C LEU A 32 12.94 -0.05 9.05
N LEU A 33 12.13 0.46 8.12
CA LEU A 33 10.87 1.11 8.46
C LEU A 33 9.90 0.15 9.16
N THR A 34 9.70 -1.04 8.60
CA THR A 34 8.78 -2.03 9.17
C THR A 34 9.28 -2.55 10.52
N PHE A 35 10.56 -2.84 10.62
CA PHE A 35 11.20 -3.30 11.86
C PHE A 35 11.09 -2.26 12.97
N THR A 36 11.43 -1.00 12.69
CA THR A 36 11.34 0.08 13.70
C THR A 36 9.89 0.34 14.11
N SER A 37 8.94 0.34 13.21
CA SER A 37 7.54 0.55 13.56
C SER A 37 6.96 -0.62 14.38
N GLN A 38 7.33 -1.86 14.09
CA GLN A 38 6.92 -3.01 14.89
C GLN A 38 7.54 -3.01 16.28
N THR A 39 8.85 -2.77 16.40
CA THR A 39 9.52 -2.71 17.69
C THR A 39 8.99 -1.59 18.59
N LEU A 40 8.64 -0.44 18.02
CA LEU A 40 8.00 0.63 18.76
C LEU A 40 6.60 0.24 19.26
N LEU A 41 5.79 -0.41 18.43
CA LEU A 41 4.48 -0.88 18.83
C LEU A 41 4.57 -1.96 19.91
N ASP A 42 5.48 -2.93 19.76
CA ASP A 42 5.69 -4.00 20.74
C ASP A 42 6.18 -3.47 22.09
N ALA A 43 7.03 -2.44 22.08
CA ALA A 43 7.50 -1.79 23.31
C ALA A 43 6.40 -1.01 24.05
N MET A 44 5.42 -0.46 23.32
CA MET A 44 4.32 0.32 23.90
C MET A 44 3.11 -0.54 24.29
N LEU A 45 2.96 -1.72 23.70
CA LEU A 45 1.80 -2.60 23.91
C LEU A 45 1.53 -2.91 25.39
N PRO A 46 2.53 -3.25 26.26
CA PRO A 46 2.29 -3.53 27.68
C PRO A 46 1.72 -2.33 28.44
N ALA A 47 2.25 -1.13 28.20
CA ALA A 47 1.76 0.10 28.83
C ALA A 47 0.33 0.45 28.41
N ILE A 48 0.01 0.26 27.13
CA ILE A 48 -1.34 0.47 26.59
C ILE A 48 -2.32 -0.53 27.18
N MET A 49 -1.95 -1.81 27.28
CA MET A 49 -2.79 -2.84 27.89
C MET A 49 -3.09 -2.56 29.37
N GLN A 50 -2.12 -2.06 30.14
CA GLN A 50 -2.36 -1.63 31.53
C GLN A 50 -3.31 -0.44 31.62
N GLN A 51 -3.20 0.52 30.73
CA GLN A 51 -4.12 1.66 30.66
C GLN A 51 -5.55 1.23 30.34
N LEU A 52 -5.72 0.28 29.42
CA LEU A 52 -7.02 -0.25 29.04
C LEU A 52 -7.67 -1.05 30.17
N GLN A 53 -6.91 -1.82 30.95
CA GLN A 53 -7.42 -2.56 32.10
C GLN A 53 -7.92 -1.64 33.25
N ASN A 54 -7.35 -0.45 33.34
CA ASN A 54 -7.69 0.52 34.39
C ASN A 54 -8.86 1.45 34.01
N GLN A 55 -9.34 1.41 32.76
CA GLN A 55 -10.53 2.17 32.34
C GLN A 55 -11.79 1.32 32.56
N PRO A 56 -12.79 1.82 33.30
CA PRO A 56 -14.07 1.12 33.44
C PRO A 56 -14.71 0.98 32.06
N THR A 57 -14.86 -0.25 31.60
CA THR A 57 -15.44 -0.64 30.32
C THR A 57 -16.89 -0.16 30.21
N GLN A 58 -17.12 1.00 29.63
CA GLN A 58 -18.44 1.46 29.20
C GLN A 58 -18.78 1.07 27.74
N ILE A 59 -17.97 0.23 27.10
CA ILE A 59 -18.22 -0.24 25.74
C ILE A 59 -18.92 -1.58 25.82
N SER A 60 -20.18 -1.55 25.44
CA SER A 60 -21.19 -2.60 25.29
C SER A 60 -20.70 -4.06 25.23
N ALA A 61 -21.29 -4.88 26.11
CA ALA A 61 -21.07 -6.31 26.32
C ALA A 61 -21.45 -7.23 25.14
N GLU A 62 -21.66 -6.70 23.94
CA GLU A 62 -22.19 -7.45 22.78
C GLU A 62 -21.18 -7.81 21.70
N LEU A 63 -19.92 -7.33 21.78
CA LEU A 63 -18.90 -7.64 20.78
C LEU A 63 -17.91 -8.70 21.31
N PRO A 64 -17.44 -9.65 20.47
CA PRO A 64 -16.41 -10.61 20.85
C PRO A 64 -15.17 -9.90 21.39
N GLU A 65 -14.55 -10.43 22.46
CA GLU A 65 -13.39 -9.85 23.16
C GLU A 65 -12.24 -9.42 22.22
N ASN A 66 -11.99 -10.20 21.17
CA ASN A 66 -10.94 -9.93 20.19
C ASN A 66 -11.19 -8.65 19.37
N ILE A 67 -12.46 -8.33 19.09
CA ILE A 67 -12.85 -7.13 18.33
C ILE A 67 -12.75 -5.91 19.23
N ASN A 68 -13.14 -6.05 20.50
CA ASN A 68 -13.05 -4.97 21.50
C ASN A 68 -11.58 -4.57 21.74
N GLN A 69 -10.68 -5.54 21.90
CA GLN A 69 -9.24 -5.25 22.09
C GLN A 69 -8.65 -4.54 20.88
N THR A 70 -8.94 -4.98 19.66
CA THR A 70 -8.45 -4.35 18.43
C THR A 70 -9.00 -2.93 18.26
N ALA A 71 -10.29 -2.72 18.52
CA ALA A 71 -10.92 -1.41 18.45
C ALA A 71 -10.32 -0.44 19.49
N MET A 72 -10.08 -0.93 20.72
CA MET A 72 -9.43 -0.13 21.77
C MET A 72 -8.00 0.24 21.44
N LEU A 73 -7.22 -0.68 20.85
CA LEU A 73 -5.87 -0.37 20.38
C LEU A 73 -5.88 0.70 19.28
N MET A 74 -6.83 0.64 18.35
CA MET A 74 -6.97 1.64 17.29
C MET A 74 -7.45 3.01 17.77
N THR A 75 -8.10 3.10 18.93
CA THR A 75 -8.51 4.39 19.53
C THR A 75 -7.40 5.03 20.37
N ASN A 76 -6.33 4.29 20.68
CA ASN A 76 -5.20 4.84 21.41
C ASN A 76 -4.42 5.83 20.53
N SER A 77 -4.29 7.07 20.99
CA SER A 77 -3.63 8.16 20.25
C SER A 77 -2.17 7.85 19.88
N GLN A 78 -1.44 7.14 20.74
CA GLN A 78 -0.04 6.79 20.50
C GLN A 78 0.10 5.76 19.37
N VAL A 79 -0.73 4.71 19.37
CA VAL A 79 -0.79 3.71 18.28
C VAL A 79 -1.18 4.38 16.96
N MET A 80 -2.16 5.27 17.00
CA MET A 80 -2.60 6.02 15.83
C MET A 80 -1.50 6.90 15.26
N ILE A 81 -0.75 7.62 16.09
CA ILE A 81 0.37 8.48 15.65
C ILE A 81 1.47 7.63 15.01
N ILE A 82 1.88 6.51 15.63
CA ILE A 82 2.90 5.62 15.06
C ILE A 82 2.44 5.05 13.72
N SER A 83 1.19 4.58 13.64
CA SER A 83 0.63 4.00 12.42
C SER A 83 0.56 5.03 11.29
N LEU A 84 0.07 6.24 11.56
CA LEU A 84 0.01 7.33 10.57
C LEU A 84 1.40 7.76 10.13
N THR A 85 2.35 7.92 11.05
CA THR A 85 3.74 8.28 10.72
C THR A 85 4.38 7.21 9.85
N SER A 86 4.24 5.93 10.21
CA SER A 86 4.74 4.81 9.42
C SER A 86 4.12 4.77 8.02
N GLN A 87 2.83 5.05 7.90
CA GLN A 87 2.12 5.08 6.61
C GLN A 87 2.60 6.24 5.72
N ILE A 88 2.85 7.42 6.30
CA ILE A 88 3.40 8.57 5.59
C ILE A 88 4.80 8.26 5.06
N ILE A 89 5.68 7.70 5.90
CA ILE A 89 7.05 7.33 5.50
C ILE A 89 7.02 6.21 4.44
N ASN A 90 6.14 5.20 4.60
CA ASN A 90 5.97 4.13 3.63
C ASN A 90 5.51 4.66 2.26
N SER A 91 4.59 5.62 2.24
CA SER A 91 4.13 6.28 1.01
C SER A 91 5.27 7.07 0.35
N LEU A 92 6.11 7.77 1.14
CA LEU A 92 7.29 8.47 0.63
C LEU A 92 8.30 7.51 0.01
N LEU A 93 8.64 6.42 0.72
CA LEU A 93 9.56 5.39 0.22
C LEU A 93 9.01 4.72 -1.06
N SER A 94 7.72 4.44 -1.12
CA SER A 94 7.08 3.86 -2.30
C SER A 94 7.14 4.81 -3.50
N THR A 95 6.89 6.11 -3.29
CA THR A 95 7.00 7.13 -4.33
C THR A 95 8.44 7.25 -4.83
N TRP A 96 9.42 7.25 -3.92
CA TRP A 96 10.84 7.29 -4.27
C TRP A 96 11.28 6.04 -5.04
N ALA A 97 10.87 4.86 -4.60
CA ALA A 97 11.15 3.60 -5.30
C ALA A 97 10.56 3.61 -6.72
N LEU A 98 9.30 4.06 -6.89
CA LEU A 98 8.64 4.13 -8.19
C LEU A 98 9.36 5.09 -9.16
N ILE A 99 9.77 6.27 -8.69
CA ILE A 99 10.55 7.22 -9.51
C ILE A 99 11.89 6.60 -9.91
N SER A 100 12.58 5.93 -8.98
CA SER A 100 13.85 5.28 -9.26
C SER A 100 13.72 4.15 -10.28
N ILE A 101 12.65 3.32 -10.16
CA ILE A 101 12.32 2.26 -11.13
C ILE A 101 12.04 2.86 -12.52
N HIS A 102 11.29 3.96 -12.57
CA HIS A 102 10.97 4.65 -13.82
C HIS A 102 12.23 5.20 -14.52
N GLN A 103 13.11 5.87 -13.78
CA GLN A 103 14.34 6.44 -14.32
C GLN A 103 15.29 5.36 -14.89
N ILE A 104 15.46 4.25 -14.15
CA ILE A 104 16.28 3.13 -14.63
C ILE A 104 15.65 2.47 -15.86
N SER A 105 14.32 2.35 -15.88
CA SER A 105 13.61 1.79 -17.04
C SER A 105 13.76 2.66 -18.29
N GLN A 106 13.99 3.97 -18.13
CA GLN A 106 14.27 4.92 -19.22
C GLN A 106 15.77 5.07 -19.53
N HIS A 107 16.64 4.24 -18.96
CA HIS A 107 18.10 4.33 -19.08
C HIS A 107 18.72 5.66 -18.61
N ASN A 108 18.01 6.42 -17.80
CA ASN A 108 18.54 7.65 -17.22
C ASN A 108 19.37 7.33 -15.97
N GLN A 109 20.64 7.75 -15.98
CA GLN A 109 21.57 7.54 -14.85
C GLN A 109 21.45 8.67 -13.81
N LEU A 110 20.28 8.85 -13.20
CA LEU A 110 20.14 9.78 -12.09
C LEU A 110 20.62 9.14 -10.79
N SER A 111 21.29 9.92 -9.95
CA SER A 111 21.66 9.46 -8.61
C SER A 111 20.43 9.25 -7.72
N LEU A 112 20.52 8.31 -6.77
CA LEU A 112 19.42 8.07 -5.80
C LEU A 112 19.04 9.34 -5.02
N ALA A 113 19.98 10.26 -4.78
CA ALA A 113 19.71 11.53 -4.13
C ALA A 113 18.85 12.47 -5.01
N GLN A 114 19.07 12.50 -6.31
CA GLN A 114 18.27 13.30 -7.24
C GLN A 114 16.84 12.74 -7.38
N THR A 115 16.69 11.43 -7.40
CA THR A 115 15.36 10.80 -7.42
C THR A 115 14.60 11.04 -6.11
N LEU A 116 15.28 11.14 -4.96
CA LEU A 116 14.68 11.49 -3.69
C LEU A 116 14.13 12.92 -3.68
N THR A 117 14.90 13.90 -4.15
CA THR A 117 14.42 15.29 -4.24
C THR A 117 13.20 15.42 -5.16
N THR A 118 13.19 14.68 -6.26
CA THR A 118 12.04 14.61 -7.15
C THR A 118 10.83 13.96 -6.46
N SER A 119 11.05 12.88 -5.69
CA SER A 119 9.96 12.20 -4.97
C SER A 119 9.29 13.09 -3.93
N LEU A 120 10.07 13.90 -3.21
CA LEU A 120 9.53 14.85 -2.23
C LEU A 120 8.60 15.88 -2.88
N LYS A 121 8.87 16.29 -4.11
CA LYS A 121 8.03 17.24 -4.85
C LYS A 121 6.65 16.66 -5.17
N TYR A 122 6.59 15.39 -5.56
CA TYR A 122 5.34 14.72 -5.96
C TYR A 122 4.65 13.98 -4.81
N PHE A 123 5.36 13.75 -3.71
CA PHE A 123 4.91 12.93 -2.59
C PHE A 123 3.54 13.34 -2.05
N LEU A 124 3.34 14.65 -1.79
CA LEU A 124 2.09 15.14 -1.21
C LEU A 124 0.88 14.86 -2.14
N GLY A 125 1.06 15.06 -3.45
CA GLY A 125 0.02 14.76 -4.43
C GLY A 125 -0.31 13.26 -4.52
N VAL A 126 0.71 12.40 -4.50
CA VAL A 126 0.55 10.94 -4.49
C VAL A 126 -0.16 10.49 -3.22
N LEU A 127 0.22 11.03 -2.06
CA LEU A 127 -0.40 10.69 -0.77
C LEU A 127 -1.89 11.08 -0.76
N VAL A 128 -2.22 12.31 -1.15
CA VAL A 128 -3.61 12.77 -1.19
C VAL A 128 -4.44 11.95 -2.19
N LEU A 129 -3.90 11.63 -3.37
CA LEU A 129 -4.58 10.77 -4.35
C LEU A 129 -4.81 9.36 -3.78
N SER A 130 -3.82 8.78 -3.12
CA SER A 130 -3.95 7.44 -2.53
C SER A 130 -5.04 7.41 -1.44
N VAL A 131 -5.08 8.42 -0.57
CA VAL A 131 -6.13 8.56 0.45
C VAL A 131 -7.50 8.73 -0.21
N LEU A 132 -7.61 9.59 -1.23
CA LEU A 132 -8.87 9.84 -1.93
C LEU A 132 -9.42 8.58 -2.59
N VAL A 133 -8.55 7.75 -3.16
CA VAL A 133 -8.94 6.48 -3.82
C VAL A 133 -9.43 5.44 -2.81
N ILE A 134 -8.80 5.34 -1.63
CA ILE A 134 -9.14 4.35 -0.61
C ILE A 134 -10.31 4.81 0.27
N PHE A 135 -10.49 6.11 0.49
CA PHE A 135 -11.46 6.67 1.45
C PHE A 135 -12.89 6.16 1.25
N PRO A 136 -13.48 6.15 0.02
CA PRO A 136 -14.86 5.66 -0.17
C PRO A 136 -15.03 4.19 0.21
N LEU A 137 -14.01 3.37 -0.05
CA LEU A 137 -14.00 1.95 0.29
C LEU A 137 -13.96 1.76 1.81
N LEU A 138 -13.04 2.45 2.50
CA LEU A 138 -12.92 2.36 3.96
C LEU A 138 -14.20 2.84 4.65
N TYR A 139 -14.78 3.96 4.19
CA TYR A 139 -16.02 4.49 4.74
C TYR A 139 -17.18 3.50 4.58
N GLY A 140 -17.29 2.85 3.41
CA GLY A 140 -18.28 1.81 3.17
C GLY A 140 -18.12 0.61 4.10
N VAL A 141 -16.90 0.09 4.23
CA VAL A 141 -16.57 -1.04 5.09
C VAL A 141 -16.87 -0.75 6.56
N ILE A 142 -16.50 0.42 7.08
CA ILE A 142 -16.81 0.83 8.46
C ILE A 142 -18.32 0.83 8.70
N ASN A 143 -19.12 1.41 7.79
CA ASN A 143 -20.58 1.43 7.93
C ASN A 143 -21.19 0.03 7.84
N LEU A 144 -20.58 -0.88 7.07
CA LEU A 144 -21.01 -2.28 7.01
C LEU A 144 -20.78 -2.99 8.35
N PHE A 145 -19.62 -2.79 8.99
CA PHE A 145 -19.33 -3.32 10.33
C PHE A 145 -20.25 -2.77 11.42
N LEU A 146 -20.75 -1.55 11.26
CA LEU A 146 -21.76 -0.95 12.14
C LEU A 146 -23.18 -1.50 11.91
N GLY A 147 -23.33 -2.53 11.06
CA GLY A 147 -24.62 -3.19 10.80
C GLY A 147 -25.56 -2.41 9.85
N SER A 148 -25.08 -1.36 9.19
CA SER A 148 -25.89 -0.58 8.29
C SER A 148 -25.98 -1.22 6.91
N LEU A 149 -27.18 -1.56 6.43
CA LEU A 149 -27.42 -2.01 5.05
C LEU A 149 -26.94 -0.99 4.02
N PHE A 150 -26.97 0.30 4.34
CA PHE A 150 -26.41 1.36 3.52
C PHE A 150 -24.89 1.21 3.36
N GLY A 151 -24.19 0.64 4.36
CA GLY A 151 -22.78 0.31 4.30
C GLY A 151 -22.44 -0.65 3.16
N LEU A 152 -23.31 -1.60 2.83
CA LEU A 152 -23.11 -2.52 1.71
C LEU A 152 -23.11 -1.78 0.36
N VAL A 153 -24.06 -0.87 0.15
CA VAL A 153 -24.12 -0.06 -1.08
C VAL A 153 -22.89 0.82 -1.20
N LEU A 154 -22.46 1.48 -0.10
CA LEU A 154 -21.25 2.30 -0.07
C LEU A 154 -19.98 1.48 -0.32
N THR A 155 -19.89 0.27 0.20
CA THR A 155 -18.75 -0.63 -0.04
C THR A 155 -18.66 -1.02 -1.52
N LEU A 156 -19.77 -1.41 -2.15
CA LEU A 156 -19.80 -1.75 -3.57
C LEU A 156 -19.41 -0.54 -4.45
N LEU A 157 -19.93 0.64 -4.12
CA LEU A 157 -19.56 1.88 -4.79
C LEU A 157 -18.08 2.21 -4.56
N GLY A 158 -17.57 2.02 -3.34
CA GLY A 158 -16.17 2.20 -2.99
C GLY A 158 -15.25 1.27 -3.78
N ILE A 159 -15.60 -0.02 -3.92
CA ILE A 159 -14.86 -0.98 -4.76
C ILE A 159 -14.83 -0.51 -6.22
N TYR A 160 -15.97 -0.08 -6.75
CA TYR A 160 -16.05 0.41 -8.12
C TYR A 160 -15.16 1.65 -8.35
N LEU A 161 -15.21 2.64 -7.44
CA LEU A 161 -14.37 3.84 -7.51
C LEU A 161 -12.89 3.48 -7.36
N PHE A 162 -12.56 2.59 -6.41
CA PHE A 162 -11.20 2.10 -6.20
C PHE A 162 -10.63 1.46 -7.48
N LEU A 163 -11.38 0.55 -8.11
CA LEU A 163 -10.95 -0.10 -9.36
C LEU A 163 -10.71 0.91 -10.48
N ARG A 164 -11.54 1.95 -10.57
CA ARG A 164 -11.40 2.97 -11.60
C ARG A 164 -10.23 3.92 -11.38
N LEU A 165 -9.89 4.19 -10.14
CA LEU A 165 -8.92 5.23 -9.76
C LEU A 165 -7.61 4.68 -9.21
N CYS A 166 -7.44 3.35 -9.09
CA CYS A 166 -6.24 2.73 -8.50
C CYS A 166 -4.92 3.13 -9.17
N LEU A 167 -4.95 3.49 -10.46
CA LEU A 167 -3.77 3.95 -11.20
C LEU A 167 -3.55 5.47 -11.16
N SER A 168 -4.47 6.25 -10.58
CA SER A 168 -4.37 7.71 -10.58
C SER A 168 -3.08 8.24 -9.91
N PRO A 169 -2.55 7.64 -8.81
CA PRO A 169 -1.28 8.07 -8.24
C PRO A 169 -0.10 7.85 -9.19
N LEU A 170 -0.10 6.75 -9.97
CA LEU A 170 0.95 6.45 -10.94
C LEU A 170 0.88 7.40 -12.15
N ILE A 171 -0.32 7.69 -12.64
CA ILE A 171 -0.54 8.66 -13.72
C ILE A 171 -0.06 10.05 -13.31
N TYR A 172 -0.40 10.49 -12.10
CA TYR A 172 0.06 11.76 -11.55
C TYR A 172 1.60 11.83 -11.47
N LEU A 173 2.23 10.69 -11.10
CA LEU A 173 3.68 10.62 -10.91
C LEU A 173 4.46 10.63 -12.23
N PHE A 174 3.94 9.99 -13.30
CA PHE A 174 4.72 9.73 -14.51
C PHE A 174 4.30 10.56 -15.73
N GLU A 175 3.03 11.00 -15.80
CA GLU A 175 2.51 11.71 -17.00
C GLU A 175 2.50 13.25 -16.84
N ASN A 176 3.09 13.79 -15.77
CA ASN A 176 3.10 15.23 -15.48
C ASN A 176 1.71 15.89 -15.51
N HIS A 177 0.65 15.11 -15.23
CA HIS A 177 -0.70 15.62 -15.12
C HIS A 177 -0.90 16.41 -13.83
N SER A 178 -1.78 17.43 -13.87
CA SER A 178 -2.27 18.06 -12.64
C SER A 178 -3.14 17.05 -11.85
N PHE A 179 -3.36 17.29 -10.57
CA PHE A 179 -4.11 16.42 -9.67
C PHE A 179 -5.48 15.99 -10.26
N PHE A 180 -6.30 16.94 -10.69
CA PHE A 180 -7.62 16.65 -11.27
C PHE A 180 -7.53 16.02 -12.66
N SER A 181 -6.56 16.43 -13.46
CA SER A 181 -6.31 15.84 -14.77
C SER A 181 -5.91 14.37 -14.69
N ALA A 182 -5.11 13.98 -13.69
CA ALA A 182 -4.75 12.58 -13.44
C ALA A 182 -5.97 11.71 -13.12
N ILE A 183 -6.90 12.21 -12.30
CA ILE A 183 -8.16 11.52 -11.98
C ILE A 183 -9.03 11.37 -13.25
N GLN A 184 -9.22 12.45 -14.00
CA GLN A 184 -10.02 12.43 -15.21
C GLN A 184 -9.43 11.49 -16.26
N PHE A 185 -8.12 11.54 -16.48
CA PHE A 185 -7.42 10.66 -17.40
C PHE A 185 -7.55 9.19 -16.99
N CYS A 186 -7.34 8.89 -15.71
CA CYS A 186 -7.51 7.54 -15.17
C CYS A 186 -8.95 7.03 -15.38
N TRP A 187 -9.94 7.88 -15.11
CA TRP A 187 -11.35 7.55 -15.33
C TRP A 187 -11.68 7.22 -16.79
N GLN A 188 -11.14 7.97 -17.72
CA GLN A 188 -11.33 7.74 -19.16
C GLN A 188 -10.66 6.45 -19.63
N GLN A 189 -9.42 6.18 -19.20
CA GLN A 189 -8.68 4.98 -19.58
C GLN A 189 -9.27 3.70 -18.99
N SER A 190 -9.82 3.77 -17.77
CA SER A 190 -10.42 2.62 -17.09
C SER A 190 -11.74 2.15 -17.73
N ASN A 191 -12.42 3.00 -18.48
CA ASN A 191 -13.80 2.76 -18.95
C ASN A 191 -13.96 1.49 -19.80
N LYS A 192 -12.94 1.13 -20.58
CA LYS A 192 -12.98 -0.03 -21.50
C LYS A 192 -12.20 -1.26 -21.00
N ARG A 193 -11.53 -1.16 -19.84
CA ARG A 193 -10.57 -2.17 -19.37
C ARG A 193 -10.74 -2.51 -17.88
N LEU A 194 -11.96 -2.42 -17.35
CA LEU A 194 -12.26 -2.68 -15.94
C LEU A 194 -11.87 -4.09 -15.49
N SER A 195 -12.08 -5.12 -16.32
CA SER A 195 -11.70 -6.49 -16.01
C SER A 195 -10.18 -6.65 -15.82
N THR A 196 -9.40 -5.95 -16.65
CA THR A 196 -7.93 -5.95 -16.51
C THR A 196 -7.48 -5.25 -15.21
N LEU A 197 -8.10 -4.12 -14.86
CA LEU A 197 -7.85 -3.43 -13.60
C LEU A 197 -8.27 -4.27 -12.39
N PHE A 198 -9.39 -5.01 -12.51
CA PHE A 198 -9.83 -5.91 -11.46
C PHE A 198 -8.80 -7.01 -11.17
N ILE A 199 -8.27 -7.66 -12.22
CA ILE A 199 -7.21 -8.68 -12.06
C ILE A 199 -5.94 -8.05 -11.46
N TYR A 200 -5.55 -6.86 -11.91
CA TYR A 200 -4.44 -6.13 -11.33
C TYR A 200 -4.63 -5.88 -9.82
N CYS A 201 -5.80 -5.36 -9.44
CA CYS A 201 -6.12 -5.11 -8.03
C CYS A 201 -6.14 -6.40 -7.21
N LEU A 202 -6.68 -7.51 -7.76
CA LEU A 202 -6.62 -8.81 -7.09
C LEU A 202 -5.18 -9.27 -6.83
N ILE A 203 -4.27 -9.08 -7.78
CA ILE A 203 -2.87 -9.48 -7.61
C ILE A 203 -2.18 -8.56 -6.59
N VAL A 204 -2.25 -7.25 -6.76
CA VAL A 204 -1.45 -6.29 -5.96
C VAL A 204 -2.02 -6.12 -4.56
N TYR A 205 -3.33 -5.94 -4.42
CA TYR A 205 -3.94 -5.62 -3.12
C TYR A 205 -4.45 -6.84 -2.36
N LEU A 206 -4.83 -7.93 -3.05
CA LEU A 206 -5.33 -9.13 -2.39
C LEU A 206 -4.25 -10.21 -2.30
N LEU A 207 -3.68 -10.66 -3.42
CA LEU A 207 -2.72 -11.78 -3.41
C LEU A 207 -1.45 -11.44 -2.61
N PHE A 208 -0.80 -10.30 -2.90
CA PHE A 208 0.41 -9.92 -2.16
C PHE A 208 0.11 -9.63 -0.69
N SER A 209 -1.05 -9.03 -0.37
CA SER A 209 -1.48 -8.81 1.01
C SER A 209 -1.73 -10.13 1.74
N LEU A 210 -2.36 -11.12 1.10
CA LEU A 210 -2.55 -12.44 1.70
C LEU A 210 -1.21 -13.13 1.99
N ILE A 211 -0.27 -13.09 1.04
CA ILE A 211 1.06 -13.68 1.24
C ILE A 211 1.77 -13.01 2.42
N THR A 212 1.77 -11.68 2.50
CA THR A 212 2.43 -10.95 3.58
C THR A 212 1.77 -11.19 4.94
N ASN A 213 0.44 -11.29 5.00
CA ASN A 213 -0.28 -11.61 6.23
C ASN A 213 -0.02 -13.04 6.71
N GLN A 214 0.07 -14.01 5.78
CA GLN A 214 0.44 -15.37 6.14
C GLN A 214 1.88 -15.44 6.68
N LEU A 215 2.82 -14.71 6.06
CA LEU A 215 4.19 -14.61 6.57
C LEU A 215 4.24 -14.03 7.98
N ALA A 216 3.45 -12.99 8.27
CA ALA A 216 3.36 -12.40 9.62
C ALA A 216 2.88 -13.41 10.67
N GLY A 217 2.03 -14.36 10.31
CA GLY A 217 1.57 -15.44 11.20
C GLY A 217 2.67 -16.41 11.67
N PHE A 218 3.82 -16.46 10.99
CA PHE A 218 4.97 -17.30 11.39
C PHE A 218 5.94 -16.59 12.33
N SER A 219 5.73 -15.33 12.68
CA SER A 219 6.65 -14.53 13.50
C SER A 219 6.54 -14.79 15.02
N HIS A 220 6.65 -16.08 15.43
CA HIS A 220 6.58 -16.45 16.85
C HIS A 220 7.85 -16.16 17.64
N ASN A 221 9.01 -16.06 16.96
CA ASN A 221 10.32 -15.83 17.59
C ASN A 221 11.06 -14.69 16.87
N ILE A 222 11.93 -13.98 17.58
CA ILE A 222 12.73 -12.86 17.05
C ILE A 222 13.43 -13.19 15.72
N PRO A 223 14.17 -14.33 15.57
CA PRO A 223 14.83 -14.64 14.31
C PRO A 223 13.82 -14.88 13.15
N LEU A 224 12.68 -15.51 13.42
CA LEU A 224 11.62 -15.69 12.42
C LEU A 224 10.97 -14.36 12.05
N GLN A 225 10.77 -13.47 13.01
CA GLN A 225 10.27 -12.11 12.78
C GLN A 225 11.18 -11.33 11.82
N ILE A 226 12.50 -11.38 12.00
CA ILE A 226 13.46 -10.72 11.09
C ILE A 226 13.33 -11.28 9.66
N ILE A 227 13.25 -12.59 9.52
CA ILE A 227 13.10 -13.25 8.20
C ILE A 227 11.78 -12.86 7.55
N THR A 228 10.68 -12.85 8.29
CA THR A 228 9.35 -12.49 7.75
C THR A 228 9.30 -11.03 7.32
N ILE A 229 9.89 -10.10 8.09
CA ILE A 229 9.99 -8.69 7.72
C ILE A 229 10.86 -8.51 6.47
N ALA A 230 11.97 -9.23 6.35
CA ALA A 230 12.83 -9.18 5.16
C ALA A 230 12.10 -9.67 3.91
N LEU A 231 11.35 -10.78 3.99
CA LEU A 231 10.52 -11.30 2.91
C LEU A 231 9.39 -10.32 2.55
N HIS A 232 8.72 -9.75 3.55
CA HIS A 232 7.70 -8.71 3.35
C HIS A 232 8.27 -7.52 2.57
N SER A 233 9.46 -7.04 2.93
CA SER A 233 10.11 -5.92 2.26
C SER A 233 10.46 -6.23 0.80
N LEU A 234 10.92 -7.44 0.50
CA LEU A 234 11.17 -7.89 -0.87
C LEU A 234 9.88 -7.98 -1.69
N ILE A 235 8.79 -8.51 -1.11
CA ILE A 235 7.48 -8.57 -1.76
C ILE A 235 6.95 -7.16 -2.03
N THR A 236 7.15 -6.22 -1.12
CA THR A 236 6.77 -4.82 -1.31
C THR A 236 7.49 -4.20 -2.50
N VAL A 237 8.81 -4.36 -2.60
CA VAL A 237 9.57 -3.87 -3.77
C VAL A 237 9.10 -4.56 -5.05
N PHE A 238 8.87 -5.88 -5.02
CA PHE A 238 8.33 -6.61 -6.17
C PHE A 238 6.96 -6.06 -6.61
N SER A 239 6.08 -5.78 -5.67
CA SER A 239 4.75 -5.21 -5.93
C SER A 239 4.84 -3.84 -6.61
N LEU A 240 5.82 -2.99 -6.21
CA LEU A 240 6.05 -1.68 -6.85
C LEU A 240 6.56 -1.84 -8.29
N VAL A 241 7.51 -2.77 -8.53
CA VAL A 241 8.00 -3.07 -9.89
C VAL A 241 6.87 -3.60 -10.76
N PHE A 242 6.06 -4.52 -10.23
CA PHE A 242 4.91 -5.09 -10.92
C PHE A 242 3.87 -4.01 -11.28
N SER A 243 3.56 -3.12 -10.33
CA SER A 243 2.64 -2.00 -10.53
C SER A 243 3.14 -1.03 -11.60
N TYR A 244 4.44 -0.72 -11.62
CA TYR A 244 5.06 0.10 -12.64
C TYR A 244 4.98 -0.55 -14.04
N ARG A 245 5.32 -1.85 -14.15
CA ARG A 245 5.24 -2.60 -15.43
C ARG A 245 3.82 -2.68 -15.95
N PHE A 246 2.87 -2.99 -15.06
CA PHE A 246 1.45 -3.00 -15.41
C PHE A 246 0.98 -1.63 -15.90
N TYR A 247 1.30 -0.56 -15.16
CA TYR A 247 0.98 0.82 -15.54
C TYR A 247 1.51 1.15 -16.94
N HIS A 248 2.77 0.88 -17.20
CA HIS A 248 3.41 1.17 -18.49
C HIS A 248 2.70 0.46 -19.65
N LEU A 249 2.38 -0.82 -19.51
CA LEU A 249 1.63 -1.57 -20.51
C LEU A 249 0.18 -1.09 -20.64
N PHE A 250 -0.46 -0.76 -19.54
CA PHE A 250 -1.86 -0.33 -19.55
C PHE A 250 -2.06 1.01 -20.26
N ILE A 251 -1.14 1.96 -20.10
CA ILE A 251 -1.23 3.30 -20.70
C ILE A 251 -0.69 3.33 -22.13
N HIS A 252 0.47 2.69 -22.39
CA HIS A 252 1.18 2.84 -23.66
C HIS A 252 0.86 1.77 -24.72
N GLN A 253 0.23 0.65 -24.35
CA GLN A 253 -0.28 -0.31 -25.33
C GLN A 253 -1.70 0.12 -25.80
N ARG A 254 -1.74 0.91 -26.85
CA ARG A 254 -2.94 1.17 -27.64
C ARG A 254 -3.17 0.10 -28.71
#